data_e17c6aa0c354f1afad742867b5334f24
#
_entry.id   e17c6aa0c354f1afad742867b5334f24
#
_cell.length_a   1.000
_cell.length_b   1.000
_cell.length_c   1.000
_cell.angle_alpha   90.00
_cell.angle_beta   90.00
_cell.angle_gamma   90.00
#
_symmetry.space_group_name_H-M   'P 1'
#
loop_
_entity.id
_entity.type
_entity.pdbx_description
1 polymer ?
#
loop_
_entity_poly.entity_id
_entity_poly.type
_entity_poly.pdbx_seq_one_letter_code
_entity_poly.pdbx_strand_id
1 'polypeptide(L)'
;MNQISIVKAVHQSMVGAQLNVMALEYMAFALAGSEEKNAVEGTFCKLWRQGNNRFSHQYAYEAQMDGKTLGMITCYPIPVLNRLAWPTFKQLLSFGKLDFVFYNILNIKMLYSMITLKEGEDDEFHIGTIALLPESRGLGIGTRLLEFAEEQASLQGFAKCSLTVKKENQLAIKLYQRLGYQITSEISKPKLSLYRMVKNIGRYNVL
;
A
#
# COMPACT_ATOMS: atom_id res chain seq x y z
N MET A 1 -8.59 -25.63 14.45
CA MET A 1 -8.12 -24.23 14.49
C MET A 1 -8.06 -23.75 13.05
N ASN A 2 -8.84 -22.71 12.72
CA ASN A 2 -8.86 -22.16 11.37
C ASN A 2 -7.51 -21.50 11.08
N GLN A 3 -6.77 -22.08 10.14
CA GLN A 3 -5.41 -21.62 9.81
C GLN A 3 -5.49 -20.42 8.86
N ILE A 4 -4.83 -19.31 9.21
CA ILE A 4 -4.68 -18.17 8.31
C ILE A 4 -3.58 -18.53 7.31
N SER A 5 -3.89 -18.46 6.02
CA SER A 5 -2.94 -18.56 4.91
C SER A 5 -2.73 -17.19 4.27
N ILE A 6 -1.50 -16.95 3.76
CA ILE A 6 -1.21 -15.76 2.94
C ILE A 6 -0.99 -16.25 1.53
N VAL A 7 -1.81 -15.77 0.62
CA VAL A 7 -1.82 -16.20 -0.79
C VAL A 7 -1.64 -15.01 -1.72
N LYS A 8 -1.13 -15.26 -2.92
CA LYS A 8 -1.04 -14.24 -3.96
C LYS A 8 -2.44 -13.78 -4.33
N ALA A 9 -2.66 -12.47 -4.37
CA ALA A 9 -3.95 -11.93 -4.75
C ALA A 9 -4.27 -12.20 -6.23
N VAL A 10 -5.56 -12.33 -6.53
CA VAL A 10 -6.06 -12.56 -7.88
C VAL A 10 -6.97 -11.41 -8.32
N HIS A 11 -7.02 -11.16 -9.62
CA HIS A 11 -7.78 -10.03 -10.17
C HIS A 11 -9.30 -10.12 -9.96
N GLN A 12 -9.82 -11.33 -9.71
CA GLN A 12 -11.25 -11.58 -9.43
C GLN A 12 -11.65 -11.17 -8.01
N SER A 13 -10.70 -11.20 -7.04
CA SER A 13 -10.96 -10.81 -5.66
C SER A 13 -11.12 -9.29 -5.59
N MET A 14 -12.34 -8.81 -5.33
CA MET A 14 -12.58 -7.36 -5.23
C MET A 14 -12.30 -6.79 -3.84
N VAL A 15 -12.11 -7.64 -2.84
CA VAL A 15 -11.84 -7.22 -1.46
C VAL A 15 -10.52 -6.42 -1.39
N GLY A 16 -9.51 -6.81 -2.18
CA GLY A 16 -8.26 -6.08 -2.25
C GLY A 16 -8.40 -4.63 -2.75
N ALA A 17 -9.31 -4.38 -3.70
CA ALA A 17 -9.62 -3.03 -4.16
C ALA A 17 -10.22 -2.18 -3.01
N GLN A 18 -11.16 -2.75 -2.25
CA GLN A 18 -11.77 -2.08 -1.10
C GLN A 18 -10.74 -1.81 0.00
N LEU A 19 -9.85 -2.77 0.27
CA LEU A 19 -8.78 -2.62 1.25
C LEU A 19 -7.77 -1.53 0.85
N ASN A 20 -7.48 -1.33 -0.44
CA ASN A 20 -6.69 -0.20 -0.92
C ASN A 20 -7.37 1.14 -0.59
N VAL A 21 -8.67 1.27 -0.86
CA VAL A 21 -9.43 2.49 -0.52
C VAL A 21 -9.40 2.76 0.98
N MET A 22 -9.61 1.71 1.79
CA MET A 22 -9.57 1.84 3.25
C MET A 22 -8.21 2.29 3.78
N ALA A 23 -7.10 1.79 3.23
CA ALA A 23 -5.76 2.16 3.66
C ALA A 23 -5.38 3.57 3.27
N LEU A 24 -5.81 4.02 2.09
CA LEU A 24 -5.48 5.33 1.55
C LEU A 24 -6.35 6.45 2.11
N GLU A 25 -7.58 6.11 2.56
CA GLU A 25 -8.54 7.08 3.08
C GLU A 25 -8.73 8.28 2.13
N TYR A 26 -8.52 9.53 2.62
CA TYR A 26 -8.70 10.73 1.80
C TYR A 26 -7.79 10.81 0.56
N MET A 27 -6.64 10.12 0.55
CA MET A 27 -5.79 10.06 -0.65
C MET A 27 -6.46 9.29 -1.80
N ALA A 28 -7.37 8.36 -1.49
CA ALA A 28 -8.11 7.62 -2.51
C ALA A 28 -8.98 8.55 -3.37
N PHE A 29 -9.55 9.59 -2.78
CA PHE A 29 -10.35 10.59 -3.50
C PHE A 29 -9.51 11.37 -4.52
N ALA A 30 -8.31 11.80 -4.14
CA ALA A 30 -7.40 12.49 -5.06
C ALA A 30 -6.93 11.58 -6.19
N LEU A 31 -6.65 10.30 -5.90
CA LEU A 31 -6.29 9.31 -6.92
C LEU A 31 -7.45 8.99 -7.85
N ALA A 32 -8.67 8.96 -7.37
CA ALA A 32 -9.84 8.73 -8.20
C ALA A 32 -10.30 9.99 -8.96
N GLY A 33 -9.90 11.17 -8.49
CA GLY A 33 -10.39 12.46 -9.03
C GLY A 33 -11.87 12.71 -8.75
N SER A 34 -12.37 12.24 -7.60
CA SER A 34 -13.78 12.32 -7.23
C SER A 34 -13.96 12.22 -5.72
N GLU A 35 -15.00 12.86 -5.19
CA GLU A 35 -15.46 12.71 -3.81
C GLU A 35 -16.60 11.67 -3.68
N GLU A 36 -17.11 11.18 -4.80
CA GLU A 36 -18.14 10.15 -4.78
C GLU A 36 -17.55 8.76 -4.47
N LYS A 37 -18.06 8.14 -3.41
CA LYS A 37 -17.57 6.84 -2.94
C LYS A 37 -17.61 5.76 -4.04
N ASN A 38 -18.71 5.69 -4.79
CA ASN A 38 -18.86 4.71 -5.88
C ASN A 38 -17.85 4.93 -7.00
N ALA A 39 -17.53 6.18 -7.35
CA ALA A 39 -16.54 6.52 -8.36
C ALA A 39 -15.12 6.13 -7.88
N VAL A 40 -14.81 6.37 -6.59
CA VAL A 40 -13.55 5.97 -5.96
C VAL A 40 -13.41 4.45 -5.98
N GLU A 41 -14.41 3.73 -5.47
CA GLU A 41 -14.41 2.26 -5.47
C GLU A 41 -14.29 1.69 -6.89
N GLY A 42 -15.04 2.23 -7.85
CA GLY A 42 -14.96 1.84 -9.25
C GLY A 42 -13.57 2.05 -9.86
N THR A 43 -12.90 3.14 -9.52
CA THR A 43 -11.53 3.42 -9.96
C THR A 43 -10.55 2.40 -9.39
N PHE A 44 -10.62 2.11 -8.09
CA PHE A 44 -9.74 1.11 -7.47
C PHE A 44 -10.04 -0.32 -7.93
N CYS A 45 -11.30 -0.63 -8.25
CA CYS A 45 -11.64 -1.89 -8.90
C CYS A 45 -10.98 -2.05 -10.27
N LYS A 46 -10.93 -0.98 -11.07
CA LYS A 46 -10.23 -0.99 -12.37
C LYS A 46 -8.73 -1.14 -12.19
N LEU A 47 -8.11 -0.36 -11.27
CA LEU A 47 -6.68 -0.48 -10.95
C LEU A 47 -6.31 -1.89 -10.45
N TRP A 48 -7.13 -2.47 -9.58
CA TRP A 48 -6.92 -3.82 -9.06
C TRP A 48 -6.89 -4.87 -10.15
N ARG A 49 -7.85 -4.83 -11.07
CA ARG A 49 -7.96 -5.78 -12.18
C ARG A 49 -6.86 -5.61 -13.22
N GLN A 50 -6.43 -4.37 -13.46
CA GLN A 50 -5.38 -4.09 -14.43
C GLN A 50 -4.00 -4.33 -13.82
N GLY A 51 -3.09 -4.80 -14.64
CA GLY A 51 -1.67 -4.89 -14.29
C GLY A 51 -0.94 -3.55 -14.43
N ASN A 52 0.34 -3.57 -14.09
CA ASN A 52 1.27 -2.46 -14.33
C ASN A 52 0.83 -1.14 -13.66
N ASN A 53 0.35 -1.24 -12.42
CA ASN A 53 0.12 -0.09 -11.53
C ASN A 53 0.35 -0.49 -10.07
N ARG A 54 0.59 0.51 -9.21
CA ARG A 54 0.97 0.27 -7.80
C ARG A 54 -0.14 -0.32 -6.91
N PHE A 55 -1.40 -0.29 -7.36
CA PHE A 55 -2.58 -0.79 -6.64
C PHE A 55 -3.11 -2.11 -7.20
N SER A 56 -2.38 -2.70 -8.15
CA SER A 56 -2.75 -3.94 -8.82
C SER A 56 -2.63 -5.15 -7.89
N HIS A 57 -3.50 -6.15 -8.10
CA HIS A 57 -3.37 -7.49 -7.52
C HIS A 57 -1.99 -8.12 -7.75
N GLN A 58 -1.26 -7.69 -8.79
CA GLN A 58 0.07 -8.25 -9.13
C GLN A 58 1.10 -8.08 -8.02
N TYR A 59 0.94 -7.06 -7.17
CA TYR A 59 1.86 -6.76 -6.07
C TYR A 59 1.24 -7.01 -4.69
N ALA A 60 0.05 -7.62 -4.67
CA ALA A 60 -0.72 -7.85 -3.46
C ALA A 60 -0.70 -9.32 -3.02
N TYR A 61 -0.80 -9.51 -1.71
CA TYR A 61 -1.03 -10.78 -1.06
C TYR A 61 -2.18 -10.63 -0.08
N GLU A 62 -3.05 -11.64 -0.01
CA GLU A 62 -4.23 -11.65 0.83
C GLU A 62 -4.05 -12.65 1.98
N ALA A 63 -4.34 -12.20 3.20
CA ALA A 63 -4.51 -13.11 4.33
C ALA A 63 -5.92 -13.68 4.29
N GLN A 64 -6.02 -14.99 4.18
CA GLN A 64 -7.31 -15.70 4.06
C GLN A 64 -7.47 -16.72 5.18
N MET A 65 -8.73 -16.90 5.61
CA MET A 65 -9.18 -17.95 6.52
C MET A 65 -10.47 -18.53 5.98
N ASP A 66 -10.51 -19.84 5.81
CA ASP A 66 -11.67 -20.57 5.20
C ASP A 66 -12.10 -19.97 3.85
N GLY A 67 -11.14 -19.57 3.02
CA GLY A 67 -11.38 -18.97 1.70
C GLY A 67 -11.89 -17.52 1.72
N LYS A 68 -12.03 -16.90 2.90
CA LYS A 68 -12.41 -15.49 3.03
C LYS A 68 -11.20 -14.60 3.23
N THR A 69 -11.07 -13.54 2.46
CA THR A 69 -10.03 -12.53 2.62
C THR A 69 -10.32 -11.69 3.85
N LEU A 70 -9.35 -11.60 4.76
CA LEU A 70 -9.42 -10.86 6.02
C LEU A 70 -8.59 -9.58 5.99
N GLY A 71 -7.60 -9.52 5.11
CA GLY A 71 -6.71 -8.38 4.96
C GLY A 71 -5.77 -8.59 3.79
N MET A 72 -5.03 -7.57 3.45
CA MET A 72 -4.02 -7.65 2.40
C MET A 72 -2.79 -6.81 2.71
N ILE A 73 -1.73 -7.11 1.98
CA ILE A 73 -0.51 -6.31 1.90
C ILE A 73 -0.10 -6.16 0.44
N THR A 74 0.35 -4.95 0.03
CA THR A 74 1.10 -4.76 -1.21
C THR A 74 2.55 -4.49 -0.87
N CYS A 75 3.45 -5.16 -1.57
CA CYS A 75 4.88 -4.97 -1.34
C CYS A 75 5.70 -5.19 -2.61
N TYR A 76 6.77 -4.42 -2.76
CA TYR A 76 7.65 -4.42 -3.94
C TYR A 76 8.95 -3.68 -3.66
N PRO A 77 10.02 -3.93 -4.43
CA PRO A 77 11.21 -3.08 -4.42
C PRO A 77 10.90 -1.62 -4.78
N ILE A 78 11.56 -0.65 -4.15
CA ILE A 78 11.40 0.78 -4.50
C ILE A 78 11.62 1.07 -6.00
N PRO A 79 12.62 0.47 -6.68
CA PRO A 79 12.76 0.67 -8.14
C PRO A 79 11.53 0.21 -8.95
N VAL A 80 10.83 -0.84 -8.47
CA VAL A 80 9.56 -1.28 -9.08
C VAL A 80 8.48 -0.25 -8.83
N LEU A 81 8.32 0.23 -7.59
CA LEU A 81 7.37 1.28 -7.23
C LEU A 81 7.55 2.53 -8.10
N ASN A 82 8.80 2.97 -8.26
CA ASN A 82 9.14 4.14 -9.09
C ASN A 82 8.74 3.95 -10.56
N ARG A 83 8.98 2.75 -11.13
CA ARG A 83 8.55 2.42 -12.50
C ARG A 83 7.03 2.41 -12.66
N LEU A 84 6.29 2.05 -11.61
CA LEU A 84 4.83 1.98 -11.63
C LEU A 84 4.16 3.37 -11.55
N ALA A 85 4.87 4.41 -11.16
CA ALA A 85 4.31 5.75 -10.99
C ALA A 85 3.63 6.26 -12.27
N TRP A 86 4.35 6.25 -13.39
CA TRP A 86 3.85 6.73 -14.67
C TRP A 86 2.69 5.89 -15.25
N PRO A 87 2.78 4.54 -15.31
CA PRO A 87 1.65 3.70 -15.70
C PRO A 87 0.42 3.91 -14.83
N THR A 88 0.59 4.01 -13.50
CA THR A 88 -0.52 4.30 -12.58
C THR A 88 -1.20 5.62 -12.95
N PHE A 89 -0.43 6.69 -13.14
CA PHE A 89 -0.97 8.00 -13.53
C PHE A 89 -1.73 7.94 -14.85
N LYS A 90 -1.20 7.27 -15.87
CA LYS A 90 -1.88 7.11 -17.17
C LYS A 90 -3.22 6.39 -17.03
N GLN A 91 -3.27 5.33 -16.22
CA GLN A 91 -4.51 4.60 -15.97
C GLN A 91 -5.55 5.48 -15.26
N LEU A 92 -5.14 6.19 -14.21
CA LEU A 92 -6.02 7.12 -13.50
C LEU A 92 -6.58 8.20 -14.43
N LEU A 93 -5.73 8.80 -15.25
CA LEU A 93 -6.15 9.78 -16.25
C LEU A 93 -7.14 9.19 -17.26
N SER A 94 -6.91 7.95 -17.71
CA SER A 94 -7.80 7.27 -18.67
C SER A 94 -9.18 6.95 -18.08
N PHE A 95 -9.26 6.72 -16.77
CA PHE A 95 -10.52 6.40 -16.07
C PHE A 95 -11.33 7.66 -15.78
N GLY A 96 -10.69 8.70 -15.25
CA GLY A 96 -11.33 9.93 -14.80
C GLY A 96 -11.39 11.04 -15.85
N LYS A 97 -10.62 10.91 -16.94
CA LYS A 97 -10.61 11.89 -18.06
C LYS A 97 -10.50 13.35 -17.56
N LEU A 98 -11.42 14.21 -18.00
CA LEU A 98 -11.45 15.63 -17.65
C LEU A 98 -11.79 15.86 -16.17
N ASP A 99 -12.67 15.05 -15.58
CA ASP A 99 -13.05 15.18 -14.17
C ASP A 99 -11.85 14.93 -13.24
N PHE A 100 -11.00 13.94 -13.56
CA PHE A 100 -9.76 13.70 -12.85
C PHE A 100 -8.83 14.90 -12.90
N VAL A 101 -8.66 15.49 -14.06
CA VAL A 101 -7.78 16.67 -14.25
C VAL A 101 -8.33 17.86 -13.46
N PHE A 102 -9.62 18.15 -13.62
CA PHE A 102 -10.27 19.28 -12.96
C PHE A 102 -10.25 19.16 -11.44
N TYR A 103 -10.59 17.98 -10.91
CA TYR A 103 -10.52 17.69 -9.48
C TYR A 103 -9.11 17.93 -8.91
N ASN A 104 -8.09 17.43 -9.59
CA ASN A 104 -6.71 17.53 -9.11
C ASN A 104 -6.13 18.95 -9.28
N ILE A 105 -6.61 19.76 -10.23
CA ILE A 105 -6.28 21.20 -10.30
C ILE A 105 -6.84 21.91 -9.07
N LEU A 106 -8.09 21.66 -8.70
CA LEU A 106 -8.70 22.24 -7.50
C LEU A 106 -7.99 21.78 -6.21
N ASN A 107 -7.45 20.57 -6.23
CA ASN A 107 -6.72 19.96 -5.11
C ASN A 107 -5.19 19.95 -5.32
N ILE A 108 -4.65 20.98 -5.96
CA ILE A 108 -3.23 21.04 -6.38
C ILE A 108 -2.23 20.77 -5.24
N LYS A 109 -2.55 21.16 -4.02
CA LYS A 109 -1.68 20.89 -2.85
C LYS A 109 -1.55 19.40 -2.56
N MET A 110 -2.64 18.63 -2.72
CA MET A 110 -2.63 17.17 -2.55
C MET A 110 -1.85 16.53 -3.70
N LEU A 111 -2.14 16.91 -4.94
CA LEU A 111 -1.43 16.43 -6.12
C LEU A 111 0.08 16.65 -6.00
N TYR A 112 0.50 17.87 -5.64
CA TYR A 112 1.91 18.18 -5.37
C TYR A 112 2.51 17.28 -4.30
N SER A 113 1.78 17.08 -3.19
CA SER A 113 2.25 16.24 -2.08
C SER A 113 2.46 14.79 -2.51
N MET A 114 1.58 14.26 -3.36
CA MET A 114 1.66 12.88 -3.87
C MET A 114 2.78 12.71 -4.90
N ILE A 115 2.94 13.65 -5.82
CA ILE A 115 3.98 13.59 -6.88
C ILE A 115 5.38 13.70 -6.27
N THR A 116 5.54 14.53 -5.23
CA THR A 116 6.84 14.76 -4.58
C THR A 116 7.13 13.83 -3.41
N LEU A 117 6.26 12.83 -3.17
CA LEU A 117 6.45 11.86 -2.10
C LEU A 117 7.57 10.90 -2.44
N LYS A 118 8.65 10.93 -1.67
CA LYS A 118 9.71 9.91 -1.70
C LYS A 118 9.41 8.89 -0.60
N GLU A 119 9.02 7.69 -0.98
CA GLU A 119 8.58 6.66 -0.03
C GLU A 119 9.72 5.80 0.51
N GLY A 120 10.83 5.69 -0.22
CA GLY A 120 12.00 4.89 0.20
C GLY A 120 13.24 5.13 -0.64
N GLU A 121 14.27 4.32 -0.39
CA GLU A 121 15.53 4.28 -1.10
C GLU A 121 15.61 3.05 -2.01
N ASP A 122 16.44 3.09 -3.06
CA ASP A 122 16.47 2.04 -4.09
C ASP A 122 16.91 0.65 -3.57
N ASP A 123 17.57 0.61 -2.42
CA ASP A 123 18.01 -0.62 -1.75
C ASP A 123 16.97 -1.21 -0.78
N GLU A 124 15.73 -0.71 -0.83
CA GLU A 124 14.65 -1.10 0.08
C GLU A 124 13.53 -1.87 -0.62
N PHE A 125 12.96 -2.80 0.14
CA PHE A 125 11.70 -3.47 -0.18
C PHE A 125 10.57 -2.73 0.55
N HIS A 126 9.64 -2.17 -0.20
CA HIS A 126 8.63 -1.25 0.33
C HIS A 126 7.29 -1.93 0.54
N ILE A 127 6.70 -1.70 1.70
CA ILE A 127 5.32 -2.06 2.01
C ILE A 127 4.45 -0.87 1.66
N GLY A 128 3.77 -0.96 0.50
CA GLY A 128 2.99 0.16 -0.05
C GLY A 128 1.63 0.32 0.61
N THR A 129 0.97 -0.80 0.91
CA THR A 129 -0.35 -0.81 1.55
C THR A 129 -0.45 -2.00 2.48
N ILE A 130 -1.01 -1.80 3.67
CA ILE A 130 -1.47 -2.88 4.55
C ILE A 130 -2.83 -2.49 5.11
N ALA A 131 -3.81 -3.36 4.96
CA ALA A 131 -5.16 -3.13 5.46
C ALA A 131 -5.83 -4.43 5.90
N LEU A 132 -6.64 -4.33 6.93
CA LEU A 132 -7.43 -5.42 7.49
C LEU A 132 -8.90 -5.04 7.51
N LEU A 133 -9.77 -5.99 7.22
CA LEU A 133 -11.19 -5.80 7.47
C LEU A 133 -11.44 -5.55 8.97
N PRO A 134 -12.42 -4.70 9.33
CA PRO A 134 -12.67 -4.35 10.73
C PRO A 134 -12.81 -5.55 11.66
N GLU A 135 -13.55 -6.58 11.21
CA GLU A 135 -13.82 -7.81 11.96
C GLU A 135 -12.59 -8.71 12.17
N SER A 136 -11.53 -8.47 11.41
CA SER A 136 -10.29 -9.27 11.48
C SER A 136 -9.17 -8.59 12.29
N ARG A 137 -9.46 -7.44 12.87
CA ARG A 137 -8.49 -6.72 13.73
C ARG A 137 -8.30 -7.45 15.06
N GLY A 138 -7.10 -7.33 15.63
CA GLY A 138 -6.77 -8.00 16.90
C GLY A 138 -6.41 -9.47 16.79
N LEU A 139 -6.55 -10.10 15.61
CA LEU A 139 -6.24 -11.51 15.37
C LEU A 139 -4.78 -11.79 14.97
N GLY A 140 -3.88 -10.80 15.09
CA GLY A 140 -2.47 -10.94 14.72
C GLY A 140 -2.19 -10.94 13.20
N ILE A 141 -3.22 -10.77 12.36
CA ILE A 141 -3.09 -10.84 10.90
C ILE A 141 -2.12 -9.78 10.36
N GLY A 142 -2.16 -8.55 10.89
CA GLY A 142 -1.24 -7.50 10.48
C GLY A 142 0.23 -7.86 10.72
N THR A 143 0.53 -8.50 11.84
CA THR A 143 1.88 -9.01 12.15
C THR A 143 2.30 -10.05 11.12
N ARG A 144 1.45 -11.03 10.82
CA ARG A 144 1.75 -12.11 9.85
C ARG A 144 1.95 -11.57 8.43
N LEU A 145 1.18 -10.56 8.01
CA LEU A 145 1.35 -9.91 6.72
C LEU A 145 2.69 -9.16 6.62
N LEU A 146 3.11 -8.50 7.70
CA LEU A 146 4.41 -7.80 7.76
C LEU A 146 5.57 -8.80 7.73
N GLU A 147 5.51 -9.85 8.55
CA GLU A 147 6.51 -10.93 8.55
C GLU A 147 6.62 -11.59 7.16
N PHE A 148 5.50 -11.84 6.50
CA PHE A 148 5.49 -12.35 5.14
C PHE A 148 6.17 -11.39 4.14
N ALA A 149 5.90 -10.07 4.23
CA ALA A 149 6.56 -9.10 3.36
C ALA A 149 8.09 -9.04 3.61
N GLU A 150 8.51 -9.18 4.86
CA GLU A 150 9.93 -9.26 5.24
C GLU A 150 10.60 -10.53 4.67
N GLU A 151 9.90 -11.66 4.69
CA GLU A 151 10.34 -12.88 4.05
C GLU A 151 10.48 -12.71 2.53
N GLN A 152 9.48 -12.10 1.87
CA GLN A 152 9.55 -11.80 0.43
C GLN A 152 10.70 -10.85 0.09
N ALA A 153 10.98 -9.87 0.93
CA ALA A 153 12.12 -8.98 0.79
C ALA A 153 13.44 -9.75 0.84
N SER A 154 13.59 -10.60 1.85
CA SER A 154 14.77 -11.41 2.06
C SER A 154 15.02 -12.40 0.92
N LEU A 155 13.98 -13.09 0.43
CA LEU A 155 14.04 -13.99 -0.72
C LEU A 155 14.49 -13.28 -2.02
N GLN A 156 14.22 -11.98 -2.13
CA GLN A 156 14.65 -11.13 -3.24
C GLN A 156 15.99 -10.43 -3.00
N GLY A 157 16.69 -10.75 -1.90
CA GLY A 157 18.02 -10.23 -1.58
C GLY A 157 18.05 -8.83 -0.95
N PHE A 158 16.90 -8.30 -0.52
CA PHE A 158 16.83 -7.03 0.19
C PHE A 158 17.16 -7.23 1.68
N ALA A 159 17.96 -6.32 2.23
CA ALA A 159 18.31 -6.31 3.65
C ALA A 159 17.44 -5.34 4.47
N LYS A 160 16.60 -4.55 3.81
CA LYS A 160 15.76 -3.52 4.45
C LYS A 160 14.34 -3.59 3.95
N CYS A 161 13.37 -3.52 4.88
CA CYS A 161 11.97 -3.24 4.60
C CYS A 161 11.64 -1.81 5.02
N SER A 162 10.87 -1.09 4.19
CA SER A 162 10.40 0.25 4.49
C SER A 162 8.89 0.38 4.35
N LEU A 163 8.33 1.36 5.02
CA LEU A 163 6.93 1.76 4.89
C LEU A 163 6.77 3.25 5.24
N THR A 164 5.64 3.82 4.83
CA THR A 164 5.20 5.13 5.30
C THR A 164 3.90 4.98 6.08
N VAL A 165 3.74 5.78 7.14
CA VAL A 165 2.55 5.75 8.01
C VAL A 165 2.15 7.17 8.40
N LYS A 166 0.85 7.44 8.45
CA LYS A 166 0.33 8.73 8.94
C LYS A 166 0.73 8.94 10.39
N LYS A 167 1.19 10.14 10.74
CA LYS A 167 1.61 10.47 12.13
C LYS A 167 0.48 10.32 13.14
N GLU A 168 -0.77 10.51 12.72
CA GLU A 168 -1.94 10.29 13.55
C GLU A 168 -2.29 8.81 13.79
N ASN A 169 -1.79 7.88 12.97
CA ASN A 169 -2.09 6.45 13.12
C ASN A 169 -1.21 5.78 14.18
N GLN A 170 -1.43 6.16 15.44
CA GLN A 170 -0.65 5.69 16.59
C GLN A 170 -0.69 4.17 16.79
N LEU A 171 -1.81 3.52 16.42
CA LEU A 171 -1.94 2.06 16.53
C LEU A 171 -1.01 1.34 15.55
N ALA A 172 -0.94 1.80 14.31
CA ALA A 172 -0.04 1.23 13.31
C ALA A 172 1.42 1.51 13.68
N ILE A 173 1.75 2.73 14.11
CA ILE A 173 3.11 3.09 14.55
C ILE A 173 3.59 2.16 15.66
N LYS A 174 2.77 1.95 16.71
CA LYS A 174 3.09 1.03 17.81
C LYS A 174 3.28 -0.41 17.33
N LEU A 175 2.46 -0.87 16.37
CA LEU A 175 2.64 -2.20 15.77
C LEU A 175 3.98 -2.31 15.06
N TYR A 176 4.32 -1.36 14.19
CA TYR A 176 5.57 -1.36 13.44
C TYR A 176 6.80 -1.28 14.36
N GLN A 177 6.77 -0.40 15.37
CA GLN A 177 7.85 -0.30 16.36
C GLN A 177 8.07 -1.62 17.12
N ARG A 178 6.98 -2.28 17.54
CA ARG A 178 7.05 -3.59 18.20
C ARG A 178 7.67 -4.67 17.31
N LEU A 179 7.52 -4.56 15.99
CA LEU A 179 8.11 -5.47 15.01
C LEU A 179 9.52 -5.05 14.58
N GLY A 180 10.10 -3.98 15.18
CA GLY A 180 11.46 -3.55 14.95
C GLY A 180 11.65 -2.47 13.87
N TYR A 181 10.57 -1.91 13.32
CA TYR A 181 10.67 -0.75 12.45
C TYR A 181 11.00 0.51 13.25
N GLN A 182 11.91 1.30 12.74
CA GLN A 182 12.34 2.56 13.35
C GLN A 182 11.95 3.74 12.47
N ILE A 183 11.53 4.84 13.07
CA ILE A 183 11.29 6.10 12.36
C ILE A 183 12.64 6.64 11.90
N THR A 184 12.83 6.74 10.59
CA THR A 184 14.07 7.24 9.97
C THR A 184 13.95 8.66 9.46
N SER A 185 12.76 9.09 9.12
CA SER A 185 12.48 10.48 8.72
C SER A 185 11.01 10.84 8.87
N GLU A 186 10.78 12.15 8.89
CA GLU A 186 9.45 12.75 8.83
C GLU A 186 9.21 13.34 7.45
N ILE A 187 8.03 13.08 6.91
CA ILE A 187 7.60 13.63 5.63
C ILE A 187 6.46 14.61 5.91
N SER A 188 6.76 15.90 5.79
CA SER A 188 5.78 16.98 5.95
C SER A 188 5.54 17.64 4.60
N LYS A 189 4.35 17.46 4.05
CA LYS A 189 3.85 18.05 2.82
C LYS A 189 2.52 18.76 3.09
N PRO A 190 2.05 19.66 2.22
CA PRO A 190 0.86 20.49 2.50
C PRO A 190 -0.39 19.74 2.93
N LYS A 191 -0.55 18.48 2.53
CA LYS A 191 -1.72 17.62 2.85
C LYS A 191 -1.31 16.23 3.35
N LEU A 192 -0.01 15.99 3.59
CA LEU A 192 0.51 14.71 4.05
C LEU A 192 1.47 14.93 5.21
N SER A 193 1.23 14.24 6.32
CA SER A 193 2.11 14.22 7.49
C SER A 193 2.38 12.76 7.85
N LEU A 194 3.55 12.27 7.45
CA LEU A 194 3.90 10.86 7.55
C LEU A 194 5.20 10.67 8.30
N TYR A 195 5.36 9.50 8.92
CA TYR A 195 6.66 8.94 9.26
C TYR A 195 7.07 7.94 8.17
N ARG A 196 8.33 8.00 7.79
CA ARG A 196 8.98 6.93 7.08
C ARG A 196 9.65 6.02 8.11
N MET A 197 9.35 4.73 8.04
CA MET A 197 9.90 3.74 8.97
C MET A 197 10.64 2.66 8.20
N VAL A 198 11.76 2.21 8.75
CA VAL A 198 12.62 1.19 8.15
C VAL A 198 12.98 0.13 9.19
N LYS A 199 13.04 -1.12 8.74
CA LYS A 199 13.56 -2.25 9.49
C LYS A 199 14.69 -2.91 8.72
N ASN A 200 15.83 -3.15 9.39
CA ASN A 200 16.87 -4.04 8.88
C ASN A 200 16.46 -5.49 9.16
N ILE A 201 16.30 -6.28 8.10
CA ILE A 201 15.86 -7.69 8.20
C ILE A 201 17.03 -8.68 8.10
N GLY A 202 18.26 -8.18 7.87
CA GLY A 202 19.42 -9.00 7.59
C GLY A 202 19.39 -9.59 6.18
N ARG A 203 20.52 -10.08 5.70
CA ARG A 203 20.54 -10.91 4.49
C ARG A 203 20.39 -12.37 4.94
N TYR A 204 19.40 -13.08 4.45
CA TYR A 204 19.45 -14.54 4.50
C TYR A 204 20.62 -14.96 3.60
N ASN A 205 21.71 -15.45 4.22
CA ASN A 205 22.68 -16.25 3.48
C ASN A 205 21.96 -17.56 3.14
N VAL A 206 21.47 -17.65 1.92
CA VAL A 206 21.11 -18.96 1.35
C VAL A 206 22.43 -19.70 1.22
N LEU A 207 22.68 -20.63 2.16
CA LEU A 207 23.75 -21.60 2.10
C LEU A 207 23.46 -22.61 0.99
#